data_1ec2d3e783659a08ffe97b1ca498ed9e
#
_entry.id   1ec2d3e783659a08ffe97b1ca498ed9e
#
_cell.length_a   1.000
_cell.length_b   1.000
_cell.length_c   1.000
_cell.angle_alpha   90.00
_cell.angle_beta   90.00
_cell.angle_gamma   90.00
#
_symmetry.space_group_name_H-M   'P 1'
#
loop_
_entity.id
_entity.type
_entity.pdbx_description
1 polymer ?
#
loop_
_entity_poly.entity_id
_entity_poly.type
_entity_poly.pdbx_seq_one_letter_code
_entity_poly.pdbx_strand_id
1 'polypeptide(L)'
;TPKPSSAASDVYKRQVYISARRGPEHAAFTSPELRELPKLEHTNVVIRKEDIEAAIVRAGSEPEKDVKSNLDAMLLIAENPKSEHERTMEFLFQHTPKEILGTDRVEGVVYSTPNGDVTIKCGLVITAIGYQAQGIDGVPYENGKVVNTDGRVKDNLYVVGWAKRGPSGVIGTNKSDAAAVIELLVSDLKSPKNAGDISELITHQVVVTQGHWQKINEAEVAAGESLGKPRRKSIAREELLKHAEL
;
A
#
# COMPACT_ATOMS: atom_id res chain seq x y z
N THR A 1 17.39 3.94 -20.36
CA THR A 1 15.93 3.90 -20.49
C THR A 1 15.46 5.27 -20.97
N PRO A 2 14.73 5.37 -22.11
CA PRO A 2 14.20 6.64 -22.56
C PRO A 2 13.22 7.17 -21.51
N LYS A 3 13.41 8.43 -21.08
CA LYS A 3 12.40 9.14 -20.28
C LYS A 3 11.14 9.26 -21.12
N PRO A 4 9.96 8.85 -20.64
CA PRO A 4 8.72 9.14 -21.36
C PRO A 4 8.63 10.67 -21.52
N SER A 5 8.33 11.13 -22.72
CA SER A 5 8.18 12.56 -22.97
C SER A 5 7.03 13.10 -22.09
N SER A 6 7.23 14.24 -21.45
CA SER A 6 6.24 14.86 -20.59
C SER A 6 4.89 15.08 -21.31
N ALA A 7 4.93 15.35 -22.63
CA ALA A 7 3.74 15.52 -23.45
C ALA A 7 2.89 14.26 -23.60
N ALA A 8 3.50 13.06 -23.72
CA ALA A 8 2.74 11.81 -23.78
C ALA A 8 2.09 11.49 -22.43
N SER A 9 2.71 11.91 -21.30
CA SER A 9 2.15 11.69 -19.97
C SER A 9 0.96 12.59 -19.65
N ASP A 10 0.86 13.78 -20.24
CA ASP A 10 -0.23 14.72 -19.94
C ASP A 10 -1.54 14.37 -20.66
N VAL A 11 -1.47 13.83 -21.88
CA VAL A 11 -2.68 13.43 -22.62
C VAL A 11 -3.38 12.23 -21.99
N TYR A 12 -2.64 11.30 -21.37
CA TYR A 12 -3.21 10.10 -20.74
C TYR A 12 -3.55 10.27 -19.26
N LYS A 13 -3.15 11.37 -18.61
CA LYS A 13 -3.43 11.64 -17.18
C LYS A 13 -4.75 12.36 -16.91
N ARG A 14 -5.64 12.46 -17.89
CA ARG A 14 -6.94 13.11 -17.71
C ARG A 14 -7.95 12.22 -16.98
N GLN A 15 -7.79 10.91 -17.08
CA GLN A 15 -8.67 9.95 -16.41
C GLN A 15 -7.86 8.90 -15.66
N VAL A 16 -8.26 8.63 -14.42
CA VAL A 16 -7.77 7.54 -13.57
C VAL A 16 -8.96 6.69 -13.18
N TYR A 17 -8.92 5.41 -13.50
CA TYR A 17 -9.94 4.45 -13.08
C TYR A 17 -9.42 3.64 -11.90
N ILE A 18 -10.17 3.57 -10.81
CA ILE A 18 -9.91 2.70 -9.68
C ILE A 18 -10.90 1.56 -9.74
N SER A 19 -10.48 0.40 -10.22
CA SER A 19 -11.35 -0.76 -10.40
C SER A 19 -11.22 -1.75 -9.25
N ALA A 20 -12.36 -2.30 -8.82
CA ALA A 20 -12.45 -3.31 -7.80
C ALA A 20 -13.40 -4.44 -8.22
N ARG A 21 -13.01 -5.70 -7.94
CA ARG A 21 -13.82 -6.89 -8.27
C ARG A 21 -15.11 -6.96 -7.48
N ARG A 22 -15.11 -6.48 -6.25
CA ARG A 22 -16.24 -6.52 -5.33
C ARG A 22 -16.93 -5.15 -5.25
N GLY A 23 -18.06 -5.11 -4.55
CA GLY A 23 -18.78 -3.89 -4.30
C GLY A 23 -18.10 -2.97 -3.28
N PRO A 24 -18.61 -1.72 -3.14
CA PRO A 24 -18.08 -0.72 -2.21
C PRO A 24 -18.00 -1.19 -0.76
N GLU A 25 -18.91 -2.05 -0.31
CA GLU A 25 -18.95 -2.62 1.04
C GLU A 25 -17.74 -3.49 1.40
N HIS A 26 -16.97 -3.87 0.40
CA HIS A 26 -15.75 -4.65 0.56
C HIS A 26 -14.47 -3.85 0.32
N ALA A 27 -14.59 -2.54 0.15
CA ALA A 27 -13.44 -1.68 -0.10
C ALA A 27 -12.54 -1.58 1.14
N ALA A 28 -11.23 -1.76 0.95
CA ALA A 28 -10.22 -1.70 2.01
C ALA A 28 -9.62 -0.28 2.17
N PHE A 29 -10.28 0.74 1.66
CA PHE A 29 -9.90 2.14 1.88
C PHE A 29 -10.09 2.51 3.35
N THR A 30 -9.28 3.46 3.83
CA THR A 30 -9.58 4.08 5.11
C THR A 30 -10.49 5.30 4.89
N SER A 31 -11.44 5.52 5.80
CA SER A 31 -12.35 6.66 5.72
C SER A 31 -11.63 8.03 5.67
N PRO A 32 -10.51 8.25 6.39
CA PRO A 32 -9.72 9.48 6.23
C PRO A 32 -9.20 9.68 4.80
N GLU A 33 -8.68 8.63 4.15
CA GLU A 33 -8.19 8.70 2.76
C GLU A 33 -9.31 9.07 1.78
N LEU A 34 -10.49 8.45 1.92
CA LEU A 34 -11.66 8.79 1.10
C LEU A 34 -12.07 10.24 1.26
N ARG A 35 -12.04 10.77 2.50
CA ARG A 35 -12.42 12.16 2.80
C ARG A 35 -11.44 13.22 2.29
N GLU A 36 -10.21 12.83 1.94
CA GLU A 36 -9.24 13.72 1.30
C GLU A 36 -9.48 13.85 -0.22
N LEU A 37 -10.08 12.84 -0.87
CA LEU A 37 -10.27 12.84 -2.32
C LEU A 37 -11.05 14.07 -2.85
N PRO A 38 -12.12 14.55 -2.22
CA PRO A 38 -12.83 15.77 -2.68
C PRO A 38 -12.01 17.05 -2.57
N LYS A 39 -10.88 17.03 -1.84
CA LYS A 39 -9.99 18.17 -1.67
C LYS A 39 -8.90 18.26 -2.75
N LEU A 40 -8.85 17.31 -3.68
CA LEU A 40 -7.93 17.35 -4.81
C LEU A 40 -8.19 18.62 -5.66
N GLU A 41 -7.15 19.45 -5.84
CA GLU A 41 -7.26 20.77 -6.47
C GLU A 41 -7.55 20.74 -7.97
N HIS A 42 -7.17 19.62 -8.66
CA HIS A 42 -7.24 19.54 -10.11
C HIS A 42 -7.91 18.27 -10.62
N THR A 43 -8.75 17.63 -9.80
CA THR A 43 -9.32 16.33 -10.14
C THR A 43 -10.75 16.21 -9.61
N ASN A 44 -11.68 15.88 -10.48
CA ASN A 44 -13.02 15.47 -10.10
C ASN A 44 -12.99 14.02 -9.61
N VAL A 45 -13.70 13.72 -8.55
CA VAL A 45 -13.87 12.35 -8.07
C VAL A 45 -15.28 11.90 -8.36
N VAL A 46 -15.41 10.77 -9.05
CA VAL A 46 -16.70 10.24 -9.51
C VAL A 46 -16.91 8.87 -8.88
N ILE A 47 -18.00 8.73 -8.17
CA ILE A 47 -18.52 7.46 -7.64
C ILE A 47 -20.00 7.40 -8.02
N ARG A 48 -20.46 6.30 -8.59
CA ARG A 48 -21.87 6.15 -8.93
C ARG A 48 -22.67 5.95 -7.66
N LYS A 49 -23.68 6.79 -7.46
CA LYS A 49 -24.53 6.78 -6.26
C LYS A 49 -25.25 5.45 -6.10
N GLU A 50 -25.74 4.90 -7.20
CA GLU A 50 -26.47 3.64 -7.24
C GLU A 50 -25.62 2.46 -6.72
N ASP A 51 -24.30 2.47 -6.99
CA ASP A 51 -23.40 1.43 -6.49
C ASP A 51 -23.28 1.50 -4.97
N ILE A 52 -23.26 2.70 -4.40
CA ILE A 52 -23.18 2.91 -2.94
C ILE A 52 -24.50 2.57 -2.26
N GLU A 53 -25.62 3.03 -2.79
CA GLU A 53 -26.94 2.70 -2.24
C GLU A 53 -27.18 1.19 -2.22
N ALA A 54 -26.85 0.50 -3.32
CA ALA A 54 -26.91 -0.96 -3.37
C ALA A 54 -25.96 -1.63 -2.38
N ALA A 55 -24.77 -1.07 -2.16
CA ALA A 55 -23.80 -1.58 -1.19
C ALA A 55 -24.29 -1.39 0.26
N ILE A 56 -24.95 -0.28 0.58
CA ILE A 56 -25.55 -0.05 1.90
C ILE A 56 -26.63 -1.11 2.18
N VAL A 57 -27.46 -1.43 1.19
CA VAL A 57 -28.47 -2.50 1.33
C VAL A 57 -27.80 -3.86 1.57
N ARG A 58 -26.74 -4.19 0.82
CA ARG A 58 -26.01 -5.46 1.00
C ARG A 58 -25.26 -5.55 2.32
N ALA A 59 -24.76 -4.43 2.84
CA ALA A 59 -24.08 -4.36 4.12
C ALA A 59 -25.02 -4.61 5.33
N GLY A 60 -26.32 -4.44 5.14
CA GLY A 60 -27.33 -4.68 6.17
C GLY A 60 -27.50 -3.53 7.16
N SER A 61 -28.30 -3.78 8.21
CA SER A 61 -28.66 -2.75 9.21
C SER A 61 -27.55 -2.43 10.21
N GLU A 62 -26.63 -3.36 10.45
CA GLU A 62 -25.55 -3.25 11.44
C GLU A 62 -24.19 -3.64 10.83
N PRO A 63 -23.69 -2.89 9.83
CA PRO A 63 -22.38 -3.15 9.26
C PRO A 63 -21.27 -2.82 10.26
N GLU A 64 -20.10 -3.44 10.08
CA GLU A 64 -18.90 -3.07 10.84
C GLU A 64 -18.63 -1.56 10.73
N LYS A 65 -18.10 -0.97 11.79
CA LYS A 65 -17.88 0.48 11.91
C LYS A 65 -17.09 1.05 10.73
N ASP A 66 -16.04 0.35 10.30
CA ASP A 66 -15.19 0.82 9.20
C ASP A 66 -15.91 0.73 7.85
N VAL A 67 -16.69 -0.33 7.62
CA VAL A 67 -17.53 -0.47 6.43
C VAL A 67 -18.54 0.67 6.36
N LYS A 68 -19.25 0.94 7.47
CA LYS A 68 -20.20 2.05 7.55
C LYS A 68 -19.52 3.39 7.25
N SER A 69 -18.40 3.67 7.91
CA SER A 69 -17.68 4.93 7.74
C SER A 69 -17.17 5.13 6.30
N ASN A 70 -16.77 4.06 5.62
CA ASN A 70 -16.36 4.10 4.22
C ASN A 70 -17.53 4.34 3.28
N LEU A 71 -18.66 3.64 3.47
CA LEU A 71 -19.87 3.84 2.67
C LEU A 71 -20.42 5.25 2.83
N ASP A 72 -20.47 5.79 4.06
CA ASP A 72 -20.88 7.16 4.34
C ASP A 72 -19.97 8.18 3.62
N ALA A 73 -18.66 7.95 3.63
CA ALA A 73 -17.69 8.82 2.95
C ALA A 73 -17.85 8.77 1.41
N MET A 74 -18.04 7.57 0.84
CA MET A 74 -18.27 7.40 -0.60
C MET A 74 -19.63 7.99 -1.03
N LEU A 75 -20.68 7.85 -0.22
CA LEU A 75 -21.97 8.45 -0.50
C LEU A 75 -21.87 9.98 -0.54
N LEU A 76 -21.18 10.58 0.42
CA LEU A 76 -20.94 12.02 0.43
C LEU A 76 -20.24 12.52 -0.84
N ILE A 77 -19.26 11.75 -1.36
CA ILE A 77 -18.59 12.07 -2.63
C ILE A 77 -19.60 11.95 -3.79
N ALA A 78 -20.36 10.88 -3.84
CA ALA A 78 -21.33 10.63 -4.90
C ALA A 78 -22.47 11.67 -4.95
N GLU A 79 -22.87 12.22 -3.79
CA GLU A 79 -23.90 13.26 -3.67
C GLU A 79 -23.39 14.67 -3.99
N ASN A 80 -22.08 14.88 -3.96
CA ASN A 80 -21.45 16.16 -4.25
C ASN A 80 -20.45 16.06 -5.41
N PRO A 81 -20.90 15.66 -6.61
CA PRO A 81 -20.02 15.52 -7.75
C PRO A 81 -19.46 16.88 -8.16
N LYS A 82 -18.14 16.96 -8.28
CA LYS A 82 -17.46 18.11 -8.88
C LYS A 82 -17.22 17.85 -10.36
N SER A 83 -17.36 18.87 -11.18
CA SER A 83 -17.12 18.83 -12.63
C SER A 83 -16.23 19.96 -13.12
N GLU A 84 -15.54 20.63 -12.21
CA GLU A 84 -14.80 21.87 -12.45
C GLU A 84 -13.42 21.66 -13.05
N HIS A 85 -12.92 20.41 -13.02
CA HIS A 85 -11.54 20.08 -13.40
C HIS A 85 -11.47 19.25 -14.67
N GLU A 86 -10.34 19.37 -15.37
CA GLU A 86 -10.08 18.58 -16.58
C GLU A 86 -9.76 17.12 -16.28
N ARG A 87 -9.35 16.80 -15.06
CA ARG A 87 -8.98 15.43 -14.65
C ARG A 87 -10.12 14.80 -13.88
N THR A 88 -10.28 13.48 -14.09
CA THR A 88 -11.30 12.69 -13.40
C THR A 88 -10.68 11.43 -12.82
N MET A 89 -11.03 11.14 -11.58
CA MET A 89 -10.81 9.86 -10.91
C MET A 89 -12.17 9.18 -10.74
N GLU A 90 -12.35 8.02 -11.37
CA GLU A 90 -13.61 7.29 -11.35
C GLU A 90 -13.44 5.93 -10.68
N PHE A 91 -14.34 5.61 -9.76
CA PHE A 91 -14.38 4.33 -9.08
C PHE A 91 -15.31 3.36 -9.82
N LEU A 92 -14.76 2.21 -10.18
CA LEU A 92 -15.43 1.15 -10.91
C LEU A 92 -15.53 -0.10 -10.02
N PHE A 93 -16.64 -0.22 -9.31
CA PHE A 93 -16.92 -1.39 -8.50
C PHE A 93 -17.50 -2.53 -9.34
N GLN A 94 -17.34 -3.78 -8.87
CA GLN A 94 -17.81 -4.99 -9.57
C GLN A 94 -17.20 -5.14 -10.98
N HIS A 95 -15.98 -4.63 -11.19
CA HIS A 95 -15.21 -4.75 -12.42
C HIS A 95 -14.07 -5.74 -12.21
N THR A 96 -14.24 -6.98 -12.69
CA THR A 96 -13.20 -8.02 -12.62
C THR A 96 -12.34 -7.97 -13.87
N PRO A 97 -11.04 -7.67 -13.76
CA PRO A 97 -10.16 -7.64 -14.94
C PRO A 97 -10.05 -9.05 -15.55
N LYS A 98 -10.22 -9.14 -16.86
CA LYS A 98 -10.12 -10.37 -17.67
C LYS A 98 -8.85 -10.39 -18.50
N GLU A 99 -8.56 -9.28 -19.18
CA GLU A 99 -7.49 -9.21 -20.17
C GLU A 99 -6.93 -7.78 -20.23
N ILE A 100 -5.63 -7.67 -20.40
CA ILE A 100 -4.94 -6.42 -20.72
C ILE A 100 -4.67 -6.44 -22.23
N LEU A 101 -5.17 -5.46 -22.94
CA LEU A 101 -5.04 -5.35 -24.40
C LEU A 101 -3.77 -4.60 -24.77
N GLY A 102 -3.22 -5.00 -25.94
CA GLY A 102 -2.03 -4.43 -26.55
C GLY A 102 -0.88 -5.44 -26.64
N THR A 103 0.02 -5.24 -27.59
CA THR A 103 1.19 -6.10 -27.81
C THR A 103 2.47 -5.47 -27.29
N ASP A 104 2.82 -4.29 -27.77
CA ASP A 104 4.05 -3.57 -27.38
C ASP A 104 3.82 -2.61 -26.22
N ARG A 105 2.58 -2.22 -25.99
CA ARG A 105 2.17 -1.31 -24.90
C ARG A 105 0.73 -1.62 -24.52
N VAL A 106 0.36 -1.17 -23.32
CA VAL A 106 -1.03 -1.24 -22.85
C VAL A 106 -1.91 -0.32 -23.72
N GLU A 107 -3.03 -0.84 -24.20
CA GLU A 107 -4.03 -0.12 -25.00
C GLU A 107 -5.40 -0.10 -24.32
N GLY A 108 -5.64 -1.01 -23.38
CA GLY A 108 -6.87 -1.09 -22.62
C GLY A 108 -6.93 -2.29 -21.69
N VAL A 109 -8.04 -2.39 -20.97
CA VAL A 109 -8.36 -3.54 -20.12
C VAL A 109 -9.79 -3.96 -20.37
N VAL A 110 -10.01 -5.24 -20.54
CA VAL A 110 -11.35 -5.86 -20.57
C VAL A 110 -11.73 -6.26 -19.16
N TYR A 111 -12.87 -5.81 -18.72
CA TYR A 111 -13.45 -6.17 -17.42
C TYR A 111 -14.73 -6.98 -17.62
N SER A 112 -14.92 -8.00 -16.80
CA SER A 112 -16.23 -8.63 -16.60
C SER A 112 -17.01 -7.86 -15.52
N THR A 113 -18.25 -7.52 -15.84
CA THR A 113 -19.19 -6.84 -14.94
C THR A 113 -20.50 -7.64 -14.85
N PRO A 114 -21.39 -7.35 -13.89
CA PRO A 114 -22.71 -7.97 -13.83
C PRO A 114 -23.55 -7.79 -15.11
N ASN A 115 -23.26 -6.73 -15.89
CA ASN A 115 -23.97 -6.40 -17.12
C ASN A 115 -23.27 -6.85 -18.40
N GLY A 116 -22.24 -7.69 -18.28
CA GLY A 116 -21.42 -8.15 -19.40
C GLY A 116 -20.02 -7.55 -19.42
N ASP A 117 -19.26 -7.86 -20.46
CA ASP A 117 -17.88 -7.41 -20.58
C ASP A 117 -17.82 -5.95 -21.08
N VAL A 118 -16.93 -5.17 -20.47
CA VAL A 118 -16.65 -3.76 -20.82
C VAL A 118 -15.17 -3.60 -21.12
N THR A 119 -14.85 -2.83 -22.13
CA THR A 119 -13.46 -2.48 -22.45
C THR A 119 -13.19 -1.01 -22.09
N ILE A 120 -12.16 -0.79 -21.27
CA ILE A 120 -11.69 0.56 -20.91
C ILE A 120 -10.35 0.80 -21.59
N LYS A 121 -10.28 1.83 -22.44
CA LYS A 121 -9.04 2.25 -23.08
C LYS A 121 -8.14 2.96 -22.06
N CYS A 122 -6.90 2.51 -21.94
CA CYS A 122 -5.90 3.12 -21.07
C CYS A 122 -4.48 2.84 -21.59
N GLY A 123 -3.52 3.67 -21.25
CA GLY A 123 -2.12 3.50 -21.61
C GLY A 123 -1.23 3.03 -20.48
N LEU A 124 -1.79 2.86 -19.26
CA LEU A 124 -1.07 2.38 -18.10
C LEU A 124 -2.02 1.58 -17.20
N VAL A 125 -1.55 0.43 -16.74
CA VAL A 125 -2.21 -0.38 -15.71
C VAL A 125 -1.29 -0.50 -14.52
N ILE A 126 -1.82 -0.19 -13.32
CA ILE A 126 -1.11 -0.37 -12.05
C ILE A 126 -1.89 -1.39 -11.23
N THR A 127 -1.25 -2.51 -10.89
CA THR A 127 -1.85 -3.53 -10.04
C THR A 127 -1.75 -3.12 -8.57
N ALA A 128 -2.89 -2.90 -7.93
CA ALA A 128 -3.02 -2.58 -6.51
C ALA A 128 -3.81 -3.68 -5.78
N ILE A 129 -3.48 -4.95 -6.05
CA ILE A 129 -4.22 -6.13 -5.59
C ILE A 129 -3.79 -6.65 -4.22
N GLY A 130 -2.94 -5.92 -3.54
CA GLY A 130 -2.37 -6.27 -2.24
C GLY A 130 -0.97 -6.88 -2.33
N TYR A 131 -0.43 -7.20 -1.17
CA TYR A 131 0.90 -7.78 -1.01
C TYR A 131 0.78 -9.19 -0.43
N GLN A 132 1.74 -10.01 -0.79
CA GLN A 132 1.94 -11.33 -0.18
C GLN A 132 3.36 -11.38 0.37
N ALA A 133 3.52 -11.83 1.62
CA ALA A 133 4.84 -12.03 2.19
C ALA A 133 5.58 -13.15 1.46
N GLN A 134 6.86 -12.94 1.18
CA GLN A 134 7.74 -14.02 0.73
C GLN A 134 8.02 -14.98 1.88
N GLY A 135 7.93 -16.28 1.62
CA GLY A 135 8.30 -17.30 2.60
C GLY A 135 9.78 -17.24 2.96
N ILE A 136 10.09 -17.57 4.19
CA ILE A 136 11.44 -17.77 4.70
C ILE A 136 11.58 -19.25 5.04
N ASP A 137 12.66 -19.87 4.62
CA ASP A 137 12.90 -21.30 4.87
C ASP A 137 12.83 -21.63 6.36
N GLY A 138 12.11 -22.69 6.69
CA GLY A 138 11.88 -23.12 8.07
C GLY A 138 10.87 -22.32 8.87
N VAL A 139 10.18 -21.34 8.23
CA VAL A 139 9.07 -20.57 8.80
C VAL A 139 7.76 -21.00 8.12
N PRO A 140 6.76 -21.50 8.87
CA PRO A 140 5.50 -21.92 8.27
C PRO A 140 4.67 -20.72 7.79
N TYR A 141 4.15 -20.82 6.55
CA TYR A 141 3.30 -19.81 5.92
C TYR A 141 1.98 -20.40 5.47
N GLU A 142 0.91 -19.69 5.75
CA GLU A 142 -0.43 -20.00 5.23
C GLU A 142 -1.14 -18.69 4.85
N ASN A 143 -1.82 -18.69 3.71
CA ASN A 143 -2.61 -17.55 3.23
C ASN A 143 -1.83 -16.21 3.21
N GLY A 144 -0.55 -16.25 2.86
CA GLY A 144 0.30 -15.05 2.77
C GLY A 144 0.79 -14.49 4.10
N LYS A 145 0.67 -15.25 5.20
CA LYS A 145 1.08 -14.88 6.55
C LYS A 145 1.91 -15.98 7.18
N VAL A 146 2.73 -15.61 8.15
CA VAL A 146 3.40 -16.58 9.03
C VAL A 146 2.36 -17.19 9.96
N VAL A 147 2.33 -18.52 10.07
CA VAL A 147 1.49 -19.24 11.03
C VAL A 147 1.99 -18.92 12.44
N ASN A 148 1.13 -18.38 13.29
CA ASN A 148 1.51 -17.93 14.63
C ASN A 148 0.32 -17.95 15.58
N THR A 149 0.61 -17.97 16.89
CA THR A 149 -0.37 -17.73 17.95
C THR A 149 0.05 -16.46 18.71
N ASP A 150 -0.71 -15.39 18.54
CA ASP A 150 -0.45 -14.06 19.13
C ASP A 150 0.96 -13.47 18.85
N GLY A 151 1.58 -13.93 17.76
CA GLY A 151 2.93 -13.55 17.37
C GLY A 151 4.00 -14.59 17.67
N ARG A 152 3.73 -15.62 18.47
CA ARG A 152 4.65 -16.76 18.67
C ARG A 152 4.52 -17.74 17.52
N VAL A 153 5.60 -18.00 16.80
CA VAL A 153 5.69 -18.96 15.68
C VAL A 153 6.10 -20.34 16.18
N LYS A 154 7.20 -20.38 16.91
CA LYS A 154 7.77 -21.54 17.60
C LYS A 154 8.76 -21.05 18.66
N ASP A 155 9.41 -21.97 19.37
CA ASP A 155 10.43 -21.62 20.37
C ASP A 155 11.43 -20.59 19.82
N ASN A 156 11.59 -19.49 20.54
CA ASN A 156 12.49 -18.38 20.22
C ASN A 156 12.23 -17.66 18.89
N LEU A 157 11.11 -17.90 18.23
CA LEU A 157 10.74 -17.24 16.98
C LEU A 157 9.40 -16.53 17.11
N TYR A 158 9.41 -15.22 16.91
CA TYR A 158 8.23 -14.36 16.97
C TYR A 158 8.06 -13.57 15.68
N VAL A 159 6.84 -13.19 15.38
CA VAL A 159 6.48 -12.42 14.19
C VAL A 159 5.61 -11.23 14.55
N VAL A 160 5.84 -10.10 13.90
CA VAL A 160 5.09 -8.84 14.09
C VAL A 160 4.63 -8.26 12.75
N GLY A 161 3.72 -7.31 12.80
CA GLY A 161 3.32 -6.52 11.64
C GLY A 161 2.61 -7.31 10.54
N TRP A 162 2.90 -6.98 9.30
CA TRP A 162 2.22 -7.59 8.14
C TRP A 162 2.51 -9.07 7.96
N ALA A 163 3.68 -9.52 8.34
CA ALA A 163 4.00 -10.96 8.31
C ALA A 163 3.13 -11.76 9.28
N LYS A 164 2.74 -11.17 10.43
CA LYS A 164 1.81 -11.75 11.41
C LYS A 164 0.35 -11.67 10.94
N ARG A 165 -0.12 -10.49 10.54
CA ARG A 165 -1.55 -10.19 10.36
C ARG A 165 -2.02 -10.20 8.90
N GLY A 166 -1.09 -10.15 7.95
CA GLY A 166 -1.33 -9.77 6.57
C GLY A 166 -1.19 -8.24 6.37
N PRO A 167 -1.20 -7.77 5.11
CA PRO A 167 -0.99 -6.37 4.77
C PRO A 167 -2.22 -5.51 5.11
N SER A 168 -2.47 -5.32 6.40
CA SER A 168 -3.59 -4.55 6.93
C SER A 168 -3.15 -3.61 8.06
N GLY A 169 -3.90 -2.52 8.24
CA GLY A 169 -3.66 -1.51 9.26
C GLY A 169 -2.62 -0.45 8.87
N VAL A 170 -2.59 0.60 9.67
CA VAL A 170 -1.72 1.78 9.51
C VAL A 170 -0.52 1.71 10.48
N ILE A 171 0.35 2.73 10.46
CA ILE A 171 1.54 2.80 11.33
C ILE A 171 1.18 2.59 12.81
N GLY A 172 0.10 3.22 13.30
CA GLY A 172 -0.35 3.07 14.69
C GLY A 172 -0.72 1.63 15.05
N THR A 173 -1.38 0.90 14.14
CA THR A 173 -1.72 -0.52 14.31
C THR A 173 -0.47 -1.38 14.46
N ASN A 174 0.58 -1.11 13.67
CA ASN A 174 1.83 -1.86 13.75
C ASN A 174 2.55 -1.61 15.09
N LYS A 175 2.47 -0.39 15.62
CA LYS A 175 3.06 -0.06 16.92
C LYS A 175 2.43 -0.87 18.06
N SER A 176 1.10 -0.88 18.15
CA SER A 176 0.39 -1.64 19.20
C SER A 176 0.56 -3.15 19.06
N ASP A 177 0.53 -3.66 17.83
CA ASP A 177 0.76 -5.07 17.52
C ASP A 177 2.17 -5.52 17.94
N ALA A 178 3.19 -4.74 17.60
CA ALA A 178 4.56 -5.04 17.99
C ALA A 178 4.75 -4.99 19.52
N ALA A 179 4.14 -4.02 20.20
CA ALA A 179 4.22 -3.91 21.67
C ALA A 179 3.66 -5.17 22.35
N ALA A 180 2.48 -5.64 21.92
CA ALA A 180 1.87 -6.85 22.48
C ALA A 180 2.75 -8.11 22.28
N VAL A 181 3.39 -8.24 21.09
CA VAL A 181 4.28 -9.38 20.84
C VAL A 181 5.57 -9.28 21.67
N ILE A 182 6.09 -8.07 21.88
CA ILE A 182 7.28 -7.88 22.75
C ILE A 182 6.93 -8.19 24.22
N GLU A 183 5.75 -7.82 24.72
CA GLU A 183 5.30 -8.21 26.07
C GLU A 183 5.24 -9.74 26.20
N LEU A 184 4.68 -10.43 25.20
CA LEU A 184 4.67 -11.90 25.14
C LEU A 184 6.10 -12.48 25.14
N LEU A 185 6.98 -11.97 24.30
CA LEU A 185 8.38 -12.39 24.23
C LEU A 185 9.07 -12.22 25.58
N VAL A 186 8.90 -11.06 26.24
CA VAL A 186 9.48 -10.79 27.55
C VAL A 186 8.96 -11.77 28.60
N SER A 187 7.66 -12.11 28.56
CA SER A 187 7.08 -13.08 29.49
C SER A 187 7.62 -14.50 29.28
N ASP A 188 8.00 -14.83 28.04
CA ASP A 188 8.56 -16.15 27.69
C ASP A 188 10.06 -16.26 27.98
N LEU A 189 10.77 -15.14 28.12
CA LEU A 189 12.19 -15.13 28.42
C LEU A 189 12.48 -15.74 29.80
N LYS A 190 12.93 -16.98 29.80
CA LYS A 190 13.66 -17.55 30.95
C LYS A 190 15.03 -16.89 30.97
N SER A 191 15.59 -16.66 32.19
CA SER A 191 16.87 -15.98 32.42
C SER A 191 17.87 -16.05 31.25
N PRO A 192 18.32 -14.92 30.70
CA PRO A 192 19.16 -14.92 29.52
C PRO A 192 20.43 -15.70 29.80
N LYS A 193 20.68 -16.73 29.01
CA LYS A 193 22.01 -17.31 28.93
C LYS A 193 22.88 -16.27 28.24
N ASN A 194 24.08 -16.06 28.76
CA ASN A 194 25.04 -15.15 28.15
C ASN A 194 25.30 -15.60 26.69
N ALA A 195 24.67 -14.87 25.76
CA ALA A 195 24.68 -15.23 24.34
C ALA A 195 25.75 -14.42 23.66
N GLY A 196 26.94 -14.50 23.67
CA GLY A 196 27.97 -13.84 22.87
C GLY A 196 27.62 -12.50 22.20
N ASP A 197 28.54 -11.91 21.51
CA ASP A 197 28.27 -10.69 20.74
C ASP A 197 27.66 -11.05 19.38
N ILE A 198 26.54 -10.44 19.02
CA ILE A 198 25.88 -10.63 17.71
C ILE A 198 26.82 -10.22 16.56
N SER A 199 27.78 -9.33 16.78
CA SER A 199 28.76 -8.92 15.78
C SER A 199 29.58 -10.08 15.22
N GLU A 200 29.77 -11.16 15.99
CA GLU A 200 30.45 -12.37 15.55
C GLU A 200 29.66 -13.13 14.46
N LEU A 201 28.33 -12.95 14.42
CA LEU A 201 27.44 -13.61 13.46
C LEU A 201 27.30 -12.85 12.13
N ILE A 202 27.72 -11.60 12.08
CA ILE A 202 27.50 -10.71 10.91
C ILE A 202 28.80 -10.28 10.23
N THR A 203 29.90 -11.04 10.42
CA THR A 203 31.24 -10.72 9.93
C THR A 203 31.35 -10.56 8.41
N HIS A 204 30.43 -11.13 7.63
CA HIS A 204 30.43 -11.08 6.16
C HIS A 204 29.43 -10.05 5.59
N GLN A 205 28.83 -9.22 6.43
CA GLN A 205 27.82 -8.24 6.03
C GLN A 205 28.34 -6.82 6.23
N VAL A 206 27.99 -5.93 5.31
CA VAL A 206 28.19 -4.49 5.50
C VAL A 206 27.16 -4.00 6.51
N VAL A 207 27.62 -3.60 7.69
CA VAL A 207 26.76 -3.11 8.77
C VAL A 207 26.63 -1.60 8.69
N VAL A 208 25.43 -1.12 8.42
CA VAL A 208 25.09 0.30 8.47
C VAL A 208 24.65 0.66 9.88
N THR A 209 25.49 1.38 10.62
CA THR A 209 25.20 1.88 11.96
C THR A 209 24.35 3.17 11.91
N GLN A 210 23.87 3.63 13.05
CA GLN A 210 23.15 4.92 13.16
C GLN A 210 24.03 6.09 12.67
N GLY A 211 25.34 6.09 12.96
CA GLY A 211 26.26 7.12 12.47
C GLY A 211 26.40 7.11 10.93
N HIS A 212 26.47 5.93 10.33
CA HIS A 212 26.48 5.79 8.88
C HIS A 212 25.16 6.29 8.25
N TRP A 213 24.02 5.97 8.86
CA TRP A 213 22.74 6.48 8.40
C TRP A 213 22.64 8.02 8.48
N GLN A 214 23.20 8.63 9.53
CA GLN A 214 23.21 10.10 9.65
C GLN A 214 23.96 10.74 8.50
N LYS A 215 25.14 10.22 8.10
CA LYS A 215 25.88 10.70 6.94
C LYS A 215 25.08 10.58 5.64
N ILE A 216 24.38 9.46 5.42
CA ILE A 216 23.47 9.29 4.28
C ILE A 216 22.38 10.37 4.32
N ASN A 217 21.75 10.56 5.46
CA ASN A 217 20.68 11.54 5.62
C ASN A 217 21.15 12.99 5.33
N GLU A 218 22.31 13.37 5.83
CA GLU A 218 22.91 14.69 5.59
C GLU A 218 23.22 14.90 4.10
N ALA A 219 23.77 13.90 3.43
CA ALA A 219 24.05 13.95 2.00
C ALA A 219 22.76 14.10 1.17
N GLU A 220 21.72 13.34 1.50
CA GLU A 220 20.41 13.41 0.83
C GLU A 220 19.71 14.75 1.03
N VAL A 221 19.79 15.34 2.25
CA VAL A 221 19.23 16.66 2.57
C VAL A 221 20.00 17.74 1.80
N ALA A 222 21.33 17.76 1.86
CA ALA A 222 22.16 18.73 1.14
C ALA A 222 21.92 18.65 -0.39
N ALA A 223 21.80 17.45 -0.94
CA ALA A 223 21.45 17.26 -2.35
C ALA A 223 20.03 17.75 -2.70
N GLY A 224 19.11 17.73 -1.75
CA GLY A 224 17.76 18.26 -1.90
C GLY A 224 17.72 19.77 -1.88
N GLU A 225 18.43 20.42 -0.97
CA GLU A 225 18.49 21.87 -0.81
C GLU A 225 18.90 22.59 -2.11
N SER A 226 19.90 22.04 -2.82
CA SER A 226 20.35 22.56 -4.12
C SER A 226 19.26 22.55 -5.20
N LEU A 227 18.19 21.78 -5.00
CA LEU A 227 17.06 21.60 -5.91
C LEU A 227 15.76 22.22 -5.38
N GLY A 228 15.81 22.95 -4.27
CA GLY A 228 14.63 23.50 -3.59
C GLY A 228 13.69 22.42 -3.03
N LYS A 229 14.22 21.23 -2.69
CA LYS A 229 13.47 20.09 -2.14
C LYS A 229 13.91 19.77 -0.72
N PRO A 230 13.04 19.23 0.13
CA PRO A 230 13.42 18.81 1.50
C PRO A 230 14.56 17.79 1.52
N ARG A 231 14.64 16.91 0.51
CA ARG A 231 15.75 15.96 0.28
C ARG A 231 15.72 15.38 -1.14
N ARG A 232 16.85 14.85 -1.58
CA ARG A 232 16.96 14.01 -2.77
C ARG A 232 17.45 12.64 -2.36
N LYS A 233 16.57 11.65 -2.42
CA LYS A 233 16.88 10.26 -2.06
C LYS A 233 17.91 9.64 -3.00
N SER A 234 18.95 9.03 -2.44
CA SER A 234 19.85 8.12 -3.15
C SER A 234 19.15 6.78 -3.35
N ILE A 235 19.22 6.23 -4.58
CA ILE A 235 18.51 5.00 -4.95
C ILE A 235 19.48 3.83 -5.06
N ALA A 236 20.67 4.05 -5.61
CA ALA A 236 21.66 3.01 -5.79
C ALA A 236 22.33 2.65 -4.46
N ARG A 237 22.51 1.34 -4.20
CA ARG A 237 23.16 0.86 -2.98
C ARG A 237 24.59 1.39 -2.86
N GLU A 238 25.32 1.42 -3.96
CA GLU A 238 26.70 1.92 -4.03
C GLU A 238 26.79 3.39 -3.62
N GLU A 239 25.83 4.21 -4.04
CA GLU A 239 25.75 5.62 -3.65
C GLU A 239 25.48 5.77 -2.14
N LEU A 240 24.56 4.95 -1.58
CA LEU A 240 24.28 4.95 -0.15
C LEU A 240 25.51 4.55 0.68
N LEU A 241 26.24 3.50 0.27
CA LEU A 241 27.45 3.05 0.94
C LEU A 241 28.56 4.10 0.86
N LYS A 242 28.73 4.77 -0.28
CA LYS A 242 29.65 5.88 -0.45
C LYS A 242 29.34 7.04 0.49
N HIS A 243 28.08 7.42 0.65
CA HIS A 243 27.69 8.45 1.61
C HIS A 243 27.92 8.01 3.06
N ALA A 244 27.75 6.74 3.34
CA ALA A 244 28.03 6.13 4.65
C ALA A 244 29.55 6.01 4.95
N GLU A 245 30.42 6.22 3.95
CA GLU A 245 31.87 5.95 4.03
C GLU A 245 32.18 4.46 4.33
N LEU A 246 31.46 3.55 3.65
CA LEU A 246 31.57 2.09 3.74
C LEU A 246 32.02 1.48 2.41
#